data_636aba836536ef138dc4f834200fdf23
#
_entry.id   636aba836536ef138dc4f834200fdf23
#
_cell.length_a   1.000
_cell.length_b   1.000
_cell.length_c   1.000
_cell.angle_alpha   90.00
_cell.angle_beta   90.00
_cell.angle_gamma   90.00
#
_symmetry.space_group_name_H-M   'P 1'
#
loop_
_entity.id
_entity.type
_entity.pdbx_description
1 polymer ?
#
loop_
_entity_poly.entity_id
_entity_poly.type
_entity_poly.pdbx_seq_one_letter_code
_entity_poly.pdbx_strand_id
1 'polypeptide(L)'
;DDFEIVRTLPYGHVAAVLGTLRQIGLDGLIDSRRGPEHDAVEAMIVGRILHPGSKLATARELNAETAATALGYELGLTEATDNQLYAAMDWLLARQQRIEAKLAKRHLRDGTLILYDVSASYYTGTHCPLAKHGHPRDGDTGFAQIVYGLLCGPDGCPVAVEVFAGNVADPKTLASQIRKVKERFRLERVVVVGDRGLITASRITDDLEPVPGVDWITALRAPAIRKLAERNLLQMSLFDKRDLAEIRSPDYPDERLIVCRNPLLAEDRARS
;
A
#
# COMPACT_ATOMS: atom_id res chain seq x y z
N ASP A 1 -25.84 9.73 48.04
CA ASP A 1 -24.73 8.87 47.66
C ASP A 1 -23.60 9.74 47.10
N ASP A 2 -22.59 9.91 47.88
CA ASP A 2 -21.40 10.66 47.45
C ASP A 2 -20.58 9.76 46.51
N PHE A 3 -20.30 10.21 45.29
CA PHE A 3 -19.39 9.53 44.39
C PHE A 3 -18.10 10.33 44.23
N GLU A 4 -16.99 9.63 44.15
CA GLU A 4 -15.68 10.22 43.94
C GLU A 4 -15.23 9.92 42.51
N ILE A 5 -14.77 10.98 41.80
CA ILE A 5 -14.16 10.81 40.49
C ILE A 5 -12.72 10.35 40.69
N VAL A 6 -12.46 9.05 40.50
CA VAL A 6 -11.14 8.46 40.68
C VAL A 6 -10.24 8.76 39.46
N ARG A 7 -10.81 8.82 38.25
CA ARG A 7 -10.06 9.06 37.02
C ARG A 7 -10.94 9.56 35.88
N THR A 8 -10.38 10.40 35.03
CA THR A 8 -10.98 10.80 33.75
C THR A 8 -10.07 10.38 32.58
N LEU A 9 -10.65 9.86 31.52
CA LEU A 9 -9.93 9.43 30.32
C LEU A 9 -10.43 10.19 29.09
N PRO A 10 -9.54 10.70 28.24
CA PRO A 10 -9.92 11.31 26.97
C PRO A 10 -10.69 10.32 26.10
N TYR A 11 -11.85 10.75 25.55
CA TYR A 11 -12.74 9.89 24.75
C TYR A 11 -12.99 10.42 23.34
N GLY A 12 -13.04 11.74 23.13
CA GLY A 12 -13.52 12.33 21.88
C GLY A 12 -12.76 11.86 20.64
N HIS A 13 -11.44 11.77 20.69
CA HIS A 13 -10.61 11.28 19.59
C HIS A 13 -10.76 9.76 19.36
N VAL A 14 -10.98 8.97 20.41
CA VAL A 14 -11.32 7.55 20.31
C VAL A 14 -12.64 7.38 19.59
N ALA A 15 -13.67 8.11 20.01
CA ALA A 15 -15.00 8.07 19.39
C ALA A 15 -14.94 8.49 17.91
N ALA A 16 -14.15 9.50 17.56
CA ALA A 16 -13.99 9.96 16.19
C ALA A 16 -13.37 8.89 15.29
N VAL A 17 -12.24 8.30 15.70
CA VAL A 17 -11.54 7.29 14.89
C VAL A 17 -12.33 5.99 14.82
N LEU A 18 -12.83 5.48 15.94
CA LEU A 18 -13.61 4.25 16.00
C LEU A 18 -14.95 4.40 15.27
N GLY A 19 -15.60 5.56 15.41
CA GLY A 19 -16.82 5.90 14.67
C GLY A 19 -16.60 5.93 13.16
N THR A 20 -15.50 6.54 12.70
CA THR A 20 -15.13 6.54 11.29
C THR A 20 -14.85 5.12 10.77
N LEU A 21 -14.10 4.29 11.53
CA LEU A 21 -13.83 2.91 11.20
C LEU A 21 -15.13 2.12 10.95
N ARG A 22 -16.10 2.27 11.83
CA ARG A 22 -17.43 1.64 11.73
C ARG A 22 -18.26 2.25 10.59
N GLN A 23 -18.22 3.56 10.41
CA GLN A 23 -18.95 4.24 9.33
C GLN A 23 -18.50 3.82 7.94
N ILE A 24 -17.20 3.62 7.72
CA ILE A 24 -16.70 3.08 6.45
C ILE A 24 -16.88 1.56 6.32
N GLY A 25 -17.40 0.89 7.36
CA GLY A 25 -17.67 -0.55 7.39
C GLY A 25 -16.41 -1.41 7.47
N LEU A 26 -15.31 -0.90 8.04
CA LEU A 26 -14.07 -1.64 8.17
C LEU A 26 -14.18 -2.79 9.18
N ASP A 27 -14.96 -2.59 10.25
CA ASP A 27 -15.32 -3.63 11.22
C ASP A 27 -15.94 -4.87 10.53
N GLY A 28 -16.95 -4.67 9.71
CA GLY A 28 -17.61 -5.73 8.94
C GLY A 28 -16.73 -6.35 7.82
N LEU A 29 -15.70 -5.62 7.35
CA LEU A 29 -14.69 -6.17 6.44
C LEU A 29 -13.76 -7.14 7.18
N ILE A 30 -13.31 -6.80 8.38
CA ILE A 30 -12.46 -7.63 9.23
C ILE A 30 -13.18 -8.95 9.53
N ASP A 31 -14.31 -8.87 10.20
CA ASP A 31 -15.22 -10.00 10.38
C ASP A 31 -16.66 -9.52 10.60
N SER A 32 -17.63 -10.34 10.21
CA SER A 32 -19.05 -10.06 10.48
C SER A 32 -19.47 -10.36 11.93
N ARG A 33 -18.64 -11.07 12.67
CA ARG A 33 -18.86 -11.42 14.09
C ARG A 33 -17.82 -10.72 14.95
N ARG A 34 -18.29 -10.03 15.96
CA ARG A 34 -17.41 -9.48 17.00
C ARG A 34 -16.92 -10.58 17.93
N GLY A 35 -15.77 -10.36 18.51
CA GLY A 35 -15.13 -11.25 19.47
C GLY A 35 -13.81 -10.63 19.94
N PRO A 36 -13.14 -11.24 20.91
CA PRO A 36 -11.94 -10.68 21.54
C PRO A 36 -10.84 -10.33 20.52
N GLU A 37 -10.60 -11.17 19.52
CA GLU A 37 -9.59 -10.94 18.49
C GLU A 37 -10.00 -9.80 17.54
N HIS A 38 -11.29 -9.71 17.20
CA HIS A 38 -11.85 -8.63 16.39
C HIS A 38 -11.67 -7.29 17.11
N ASP A 39 -12.07 -7.21 18.37
CA ASP A 39 -11.98 -6.00 19.18
C ASP A 39 -10.50 -5.60 19.41
N ALA A 40 -9.60 -6.58 19.58
CA ALA A 40 -8.16 -6.34 19.66
C ALA A 40 -7.58 -5.80 18.33
N VAL A 41 -8.06 -6.26 17.17
CA VAL A 41 -7.68 -5.70 15.86
C VAL A 41 -8.18 -4.25 15.73
N GLU A 42 -9.43 -3.95 16.07
CA GLU A 42 -9.96 -2.58 16.09
C GLU A 42 -9.10 -1.69 17.01
N ALA A 43 -8.78 -2.17 18.22
CA ALA A 43 -7.93 -1.45 19.16
C ALA A 43 -6.54 -1.15 18.59
N MET A 44 -5.93 -2.11 17.91
CA MET A 44 -4.62 -1.92 17.27
C MET A 44 -4.67 -0.92 16.12
N ILE A 45 -5.75 -0.89 15.32
CA ILE A 45 -5.93 0.08 14.24
C ILE A 45 -6.11 1.48 14.82
N VAL A 46 -7.00 1.64 15.80
CA VAL A 46 -7.26 2.94 16.46
C VAL A 46 -6.01 3.42 17.19
N GLY A 47 -5.36 2.55 17.95
CA GLY A 47 -4.12 2.86 18.66
C GLY A 47 -2.99 3.26 17.71
N ARG A 48 -2.90 2.62 16.51
CA ARG A 48 -1.91 3.00 15.49
C ARG A 48 -2.10 4.41 14.95
N ILE A 49 -3.33 4.89 14.91
CA ILE A 49 -3.68 6.24 14.45
C ILE A 49 -3.45 7.27 15.57
N LEU A 50 -3.88 6.96 16.79
CA LEU A 50 -3.85 7.90 17.90
C LEU A 50 -2.47 7.96 18.59
N HIS A 51 -1.89 6.80 18.87
CA HIS A 51 -0.66 6.62 19.63
C HIS A 51 0.20 5.49 19.04
N PRO A 52 0.92 5.75 17.93
CA PRO A 52 1.74 4.72 17.29
C PRO A 52 2.79 4.16 18.23
N GLY A 53 2.73 2.85 18.51
CA GLY A 53 3.63 2.20 19.45
C GLY A 53 3.83 0.71 19.16
N SER A 54 4.64 0.06 20.01
CA SER A 54 4.78 -1.41 20.02
C SER A 54 3.52 -2.08 20.55
N LYS A 55 3.38 -3.39 20.36
CA LYS A 55 2.25 -4.15 20.92
C LYS A 55 2.20 -4.06 22.45
N LEU A 56 3.37 -4.08 23.09
CA LEU A 56 3.46 -3.87 24.54
C LEU A 56 2.98 -2.46 24.96
N ALA A 57 3.35 -1.42 24.21
CA ALA A 57 2.86 -0.07 24.46
C ALA A 57 1.33 0.02 24.25
N THR A 58 0.82 -0.55 23.18
CA THR A 58 -0.63 -0.62 22.92
C THR A 58 -1.36 -1.37 24.04
N ALA A 59 -0.86 -2.51 24.49
CA ALA A 59 -1.46 -3.25 25.61
C ALA A 59 -1.51 -2.42 26.90
N ARG A 60 -0.43 -1.68 27.20
CA ARG A 60 -0.41 -0.77 28.35
C ARG A 60 -1.41 0.38 28.24
N GLU A 61 -1.60 0.92 27.05
CA GLU A 61 -2.59 1.97 26.79
C GLU A 61 -4.04 1.49 26.92
N LEU A 62 -4.30 0.21 26.68
CA LEU A 62 -5.63 -0.40 26.84
C LEU A 62 -5.91 -0.76 28.31
N ASN A 63 -4.88 -1.09 29.09
CA ASN A 63 -5.02 -1.59 30.45
C ASN A 63 -5.65 -0.55 31.39
N ALA A 64 -6.57 -0.98 32.26
CA ALA A 64 -7.33 -0.12 33.16
C ALA A 64 -6.45 0.78 34.04
N GLU A 65 -5.31 0.28 34.52
CA GLU A 65 -4.43 1.01 35.44
C GLU A 65 -3.57 2.05 34.71
N THR A 66 -3.15 1.77 33.46
CA THR A 66 -2.17 2.58 32.72
C THR A 66 -2.76 3.23 31.46
N ALA A 67 -4.07 3.12 31.24
CA ALA A 67 -4.75 3.64 30.07
C ALA A 67 -4.47 5.14 29.87
N ALA A 68 -4.12 5.49 28.63
CA ALA A 68 -3.99 6.89 28.19
C ALA A 68 -5.30 7.46 27.63
N THR A 69 -6.22 6.58 27.19
CA THR A 69 -7.50 6.92 26.58
C THR A 69 -8.59 5.96 27.04
N ALA A 70 -9.86 6.25 26.68
CA ALA A 70 -10.97 5.35 26.98
C ALA A 70 -11.08 4.12 26.04
N LEU A 71 -10.12 3.90 25.10
CA LEU A 71 -10.21 2.86 24.09
C LEU A 71 -10.36 1.45 24.66
N GLY A 72 -9.59 1.11 25.71
CA GLY A 72 -9.67 -0.19 26.38
C GLY A 72 -11.04 -0.45 26.99
N TYR A 73 -11.66 0.57 27.59
CA TYR A 73 -13.01 0.47 28.15
C TYR A 73 -14.08 0.36 27.07
N GLU A 74 -13.95 1.14 25.97
CA GLU A 74 -14.90 1.12 24.85
C GLU A 74 -14.96 -0.25 24.15
N LEU A 75 -13.83 -0.96 24.08
CA LEU A 75 -13.73 -2.27 23.43
C LEU A 75 -13.70 -3.46 24.41
N GLY A 76 -13.81 -3.22 25.71
CA GLY A 76 -13.76 -4.29 26.73
C GLY A 76 -12.39 -4.98 26.85
N LEU A 77 -11.29 -4.24 26.59
CA LEU A 77 -9.92 -4.76 26.53
C LEU A 77 -9.04 -4.21 27.67
N THR A 78 -9.63 -3.95 28.84
CA THR A 78 -8.94 -3.33 29.97
C THR A 78 -7.87 -4.23 30.64
N GLU A 79 -7.80 -5.49 30.29
CA GLU A 79 -6.82 -6.48 30.76
C GLU A 79 -6.03 -7.10 29.60
N ALA A 80 -6.04 -6.47 28.41
CA ALA A 80 -5.36 -6.98 27.23
C ALA A 80 -3.85 -7.05 27.43
N THR A 81 -3.26 -8.16 27.01
CA THR A 81 -1.82 -8.38 26.98
C THR A 81 -1.26 -8.24 25.57
N ASP A 82 0.04 -7.99 25.45
CA ASP A 82 0.72 -7.97 24.15
C ASP A 82 0.64 -9.33 23.43
N ASN A 83 0.65 -10.44 24.14
CA ASN A 83 0.45 -11.78 23.56
C ASN A 83 -0.94 -11.94 22.93
N GLN A 84 -1.98 -11.40 23.55
CA GLN A 84 -3.32 -11.38 22.95
C GLN A 84 -3.39 -10.51 21.68
N LEU A 85 -2.67 -9.39 21.66
CA LEU A 85 -2.57 -8.55 20.45
C LEU A 85 -1.81 -9.27 19.33
N TYR A 86 -0.74 -10.02 19.64
CA TYR A 86 -0.06 -10.86 18.65
C TYR A 86 -0.97 -11.99 18.14
N ALA A 87 -1.69 -12.68 19.01
CA ALA A 87 -2.67 -13.70 18.61
C ALA A 87 -3.77 -13.12 17.70
N ALA A 88 -4.24 -11.89 17.98
CA ALA A 88 -5.19 -11.19 17.12
C ALA A 88 -4.61 -10.83 15.75
N MET A 89 -3.31 -10.57 15.64
CA MET A 89 -2.63 -10.39 14.33
C MET A 89 -2.60 -11.69 13.52
N ASP A 90 -2.29 -12.82 14.15
CA ASP A 90 -2.33 -14.14 13.49
C ASP A 90 -3.75 -14.50 13.04
N TRP A 91 -4.74 -14.21 13.89
CA TRP A 91 -6.16 -14.36 13.57
C TRP A 91 -6.57 -13.48 12.37
N LEU A 92 -6.07 -12.24 12.28
CA LEU A 92 -6.29 -11.33 11.15
C LEU A 92 -5.61 -11.84 9.89
N LEU A 93 -4.36 -12.31 9.99
CA LEU A 93 -3.60 -12.87 8.88
C LEU A 93 -4.33 -14.05 8.22
N ALA A 94 -4.91 -14.95 9.02
CA ALA A 94 -5.74 -16.05 8.50
C ALA A 94 -6.98 -15.58 7.71
N ARG A 95 -7.39 -14.32 7.87
CA ARG A 95 -8.52 -13.70 7.19
C ARG A 95 -8.14 -12.81 6.01
N GLN A 96 -6.85 -12.55 5.80
CA GLN A 96 -6.34 -11.61 4.79
C GLN A 96 -6.97 -11.86 3.42
N GLN A 97 -6.99 -13.08 2.94
CA GLN A 97 -7.53 -13.39 1.61
C GLN A 97 -9.01 -13.02 1.46
N ARG A 98 -9.80 -13.26 2.51
CA ARG A 98 -11.22 -12.91 2.53
C ARG A 98 -11.44 -11.40 2.58
N ILE A 99 -10.63 -10.70 3.35
CA ILE A 99 -10.66 -9.23 3.46
C ILE A 99 -10.29 -8.62 2.11
N GLU A 100 -9.20 -9.05 1.49
CA GLU A 100 -8.75 -8.60 0.16
C GLU A 100 -9.82 -8.85 -0.91
N ALA A 101 -10.48 -10.03 -0.88
CA ALA A 101 -11.56 -10.33 -1.83
C ALA A 101 -12.77 -9.39 -1.66
N LYS A 102 -13.13 -9.03 -0.42
CA LYS A 102 -14.20 -8.05 -0.14
C LYS A 102 -13.79 -6.65 -0.61
N LEU A 103 -12.55 -6.23 -0.36
CA LEU A 103 -12.01 -4.96 -0.80
C LEU A 103 -11.96 -4.88 -2.33
N ALA A 104 -11.48 -5.93 -3.00
CA ALA A 104 -11.46 -6.01 -4.45
C ALA A 104 -12.87 -5.87 -5.03
N LYS A 105 -13.85 -6.59 -4.48
CA LYS A 105 -15.26 -6.48 -4.92
C LYS A 105 -15.84 -5.08 -4.71
N ARG A 106 -15.39 -4.34 -3.69
CA ARG A 106 -15.86 -3.00 -3.37
C ARG A 106 -15.22 -1.92 -4.25
N HIS A 107 -13.93 -2.04 -4.54
CA HIS A 107 -13.11 -0.97 -5.13
C HIS A 107 -12.64 -1.25 -6.55
N LEU A 108 -12.69 -2.51 -7.02
CA LEU A 108 -12.26 -2.87 -8.35
C LEU A 108 -13.45 -3.28 -9.23
N ARG A 109 -13.34 -2.95 -10.50
CA ARG A 109 -14.32 -3.34 -11.56
C ARG A 109 -13.53 -3.78 -12.77
N ASP A 110 -14.17 -4.56 -13.65
CA ASP A 110 -13.53 -4.94 -14.90
C ASP A 110 -13.18 -3.72 -15.77
N GLY A 111 -12.00 -3.71 -16.36
CA GLY A 111 -11.45 -2.57 -17.09
C GLY A 111 -10.91 -1.44 -16.23
N THR A 112 -10.76 -1.64 -14.91
CA THR A 112 -10.27 -0.62 -13.99
C THR A 112 -8.75 -0.41 -14.07
N LEU A 113 -8.30 0.78 -13.63
CA LEU A 113 -6.90 1.00 -13.27
C LEU A 113 -6.61 0.33 -11.92
N ILE A 114 -5.47 -0.32 -11.83
CA ILE A 114 -4.89 -0.77 -10.56
C ILE A 114 -3.52 -0.12 -10.38
N LEU A 115 -3.32 0.47 -9.21
CA LEU A 115 -2.05 1.09 -8.85
C LEU A 115 -1.27 0.07 -8.02
N TYR A 116 -0.04 -0.20 -8.41
CA TYR A 116 0.83 -1.08 -7.65
C TYR A 116 2.17 -0.42 -7.40
N ASP A 117 2.56 -0.40 -6.14
CA ASP A 117 3.85 0.11 -5.71
C ASP A 117 4.43 -0.77 -4.60
N VAL A 118 5.74 -0.68 -4.44
CA VAL A 118 6.52 -1.48 -3.49
C VAL A 118 7.27 -0.56 -2.57
N SER A 119 7.23 -0.86 -1.28
CA SER A 119 7.95 -0.14 -0.24
C SER A 119 8.76 -1.10 0.63
N ALA A 120 9.61 -0.57 1.50
CA ALA A 120 10.37 -1.37 2.44
C ALA A 120 10.37 -0.71 3.82
N SER A 121 10.50 -1.54 4.84
CA SER A 121 10.74 -1.07 6.22
C SER A 121 11.99 -1.74 6.77
N TYR A 122 12.83 -0.96 7.43
CA TYR A 122 13.99 -1.49 8.15
C TYR A 122 13.55 -2.38 9.31
N TYR A 123 14.35 -3.39 9.55
CA TYR A 123 14.13 -4.35 10.62
C TYR A 123 15.37 -4.43 11.52
N THR A 124 15.19 -4.06 12.77
CA THR A 124 16.26 -4.04 13.78
C THR A 124 16.28 -5.28 14.67
N GLY A 125 15.29 -6.18 14.52
CA GLY A 125 15.22 -7.46 15.24
C GLY A 125 16.12 -8.53 14.63
N THR A 126 16.19 -9.71 15.28
CA THR A 126 17.10 -10.80 14.91
C THR A 126 16.42 -12.07 14.39
N HIS A 127 15.08 -12.17 14.52
CA HIS A 127 14.38 -13.45 14.30
C HIS A 127 13.42 -13.49 13.11
N CYS A 128 13.29 -12.42 12.31
CA CYS A 128 12.40 -12.44 11.16
C CYS A 128 13.08 -13.11 9.94
N PRO A 129 12.56 -14.23 9.43
CA PRO A 129 13.15 -14.93 8.28
C PRO A 129 13.06 -14.13 6.97
N LEU A 130 12.12 -13.19 6.87
CA LEU A 130 11.95 -12.30 5.71
C LEU A 130 12.90 -11.11 5.75
N ALA A 131 13.46 -10.76 6.91
CA ALA A 131 14.40 -9.65 7.02
C ALA A 131 15.73 -10.03 6.35
N LYS A 132 16.07 -9.32 5.29
CA LYS A 132 17.30 -9.52 4.49
C LYS A 132 17.90 -8.18 4.13
N HIS A 133 19.23 -8.14 3.97
CA HIS A 133 19.89 -7.01 3.34
C HIS A 133 19.55 -7.01 1.85
N GLY A 134 19.05 -5.89 1.36
CA GLY A 134 18.62 -5.69 -0.01
C GLY A 134 19.07 -4.33 -0.53
N HIS A 135 18.41 -3.83 -1.57
CA HIS A 135 18.65 -2.48 -2.10
C HIS A 135 17.86 -1.48 -1.23
N PRO A 136 18.52 -0.69 -0.39
CA PRO A 136 17.83 0.27 0.45
C PRO A 136 17.26 1.39 -0.41
N ARG A 137 16.01 1.77 -0.16
CA ARG A 137 15.33 2.85 -0.88
C ARG A 137 15.80 4.22 -0.42
N ASP A 138 16.19 4.30 0.86
CA ASP A 138 16.62 5.55 1.51
C ASP A 138 18.16 5.68 1.60
N GLY A 139 18.91 4.77 0.94
CA GLY A 139 20.36 4.81 0.88
C GLY A 139 21.10 4.21 2.09
N ASP A 140 20.40 3.83 3.16
CA ASP A 140 21.03 3.21 4.34
C ASP A 140 21.19 1.69 4.15
N THR A 141 22.43 1.23 3.93
CA THR A 141 22.78 -0.16 3.70
C THR A 141 23.00 -0.99 4.97
N GLY A 142 22.95 -0.33 6.16
CA GLY A 142 23.32 -0.95 7.45
C GLY A 142 22.26 -1.88 8.03
N PHE A 143 21.01 -1.82 7.55
CA PHE A 143 19.90 -2.57 8.14
C PHE A 143 19.32 -3.63 7.20
N ALA A 144 18.90 -4.74 7.78
CA ALA A 144 18.00 -5.66 7.10
C ALA A 144 16.65 -4.99 6.90
N GLN A 145 15.93 -5.36 5.85
CA GLN A 145 14.61 -4.80 5.52
C GLN A 145 13.61 -5.90 5.20
N ILE A 146 12.34 -5.55 5.26
CA ILE A 146 11.21 -6.35 4.74
C ILE A 146 10.57 -5.53 3.65
N VAL A 147 10.31 -6.15 2.50
CA VAL A 147 9.66 -5.52 1.35
C VAL A 147 8.17 -5.85 1.36
N TYR A 148 7.35 -4.89 1.04
CA TYR A 148 5.90 -5.09 0.88
C TYR A 148 5.37 -4.32 -0.31
N GLY A 149 4.48 -4.98 -1.06
CA GLY A 149 3.78 -4.41 -2.19
C GLY A 149 2.33 -4.10 -1.83
N LEU A 150 1.86 -2.94 -2.23
CA LEU A 150 0.50 -2.48 -2.02
C LEU A 150 -0.21 -2.33 -3.35
N LEU A 151 -1.34 -3.01 -3.50
CA LEU A 151 -2.22 -2.92 -4.65
C LEU A 151 -3.43 -2.07 -4.27
N CYS A 152 -3.65 -0.99 -5.01
CA CYS A 152 -4.75 -0.05 -4.78
C CYS A 152 -5.69 0.01 -5.99
N GLY A 153 -6.93 0.40 -5.74
CA GLY A 153 -7.89 0.78 -6.77
C GLY A 153 -7.58 2.15 -7.38
N PRO A 154 -8.36 2.58 -8.39
CA PRO A 154 -8.13 3.84 -9.11
C PRO A 154 -8.30 5.09 -8.23
N ASP A 155 -9.02 4.97 -7.14
CA ASP A 155 -9.23 5.99 -6.11
C ASP A 155 -8.11 6.03 -5.06
N GLY A 156 -7.07 5.19 -5.21
CA GLY A 156 -5.97 5.04 -4.25
C GLY A 156 -6.34 4.19 -3.03
N CYS A 157 -7.54 3.61 -2.97
CA CYS A 157 -7.93 2.76 -1.86
C CYS A 157 -7.15 1.44 -1.86
N PRO A 158 -6.45 1.07 -0.78
CA PRO A 158 -5.75 -0.20 -0.67
C PRO A 158 -6.70 -1.40 -0.76
N VAL A 159 -6.35 -2.37 -1.59
CA VAL A 159 -7.15 -3.58 -1.84
C VAL A 159 -6.43 -4.83 -1.37
N ALA A 160 -5.12 -4.89 -1.58
CA ALA A 160 -4.32 -6.04 -1.19
C ALA A 160 -2.89 -5.62 -0.81
N VAL A 161 -2.29 -6.38 0.09
CA VAL A 161 -0.90 -6.26 0.48
C VAL A 161 -0.21 -7.61 0.35
N GLU A 162 1.06 -7.61 -0.05
CA GLU A 162 1.91 -8.80 -0.06
C GLU A 162 3.27 -8.47 0.53
N VAL A 163 3.79 -9.36 1.36
CA VAL A 163 5.07 -9.18 2.05
C VAL A 163 6.11 -10.11 1.42
N PHE A 164 7.28 -9.57 1.12
CA PHE A 164 8.39 -10.26 0.48
C PHE A 164 9.64 -10.20 1.35
N ALA A 165 10.58 -11.11 1.07
CA ALA A 165 11.89 -11.01 1.69
C ALA A 165 12.62 -9.72 1.26
N GLY A 166 13.38 -9.14 2.17
CA GLY A 166 14.00 -7.83 1.99
C GLY A 166 14.98 -7.71 0.83
N ASN A 167 15.45 -8.82 0.27
CA ASN A 167 16.34 -8.88 -0.90
C ASN A 167 15.59 -9.13 -2.23
N VAL A 168 14.27 -9.13 -2.23
CA VAL A 168 13.49 -9.27 -3.47
C VAL A 168 13.51 -7.94 -4.22
N ALA A 169 13.90 -7.98 -5.48
CA ALA A 169 13.86 -6.83 -6.36
C ALA A 169 12.41 -6.49 -6.77
N ASP A 170 12.05 -5.21 -6.82
CA ASP A 170 10.71 -4.72 -7.11
C ASP A 170 10.06 -5.34 -8.35
N PRO A 171 10.75 -5.46 -9.50
CA PRO A 171 10.14 -6.06 -10.68
C PRO A 171 9.70 -7.52 -10.51
N LYS A 172 10.33 -8.26 -9.60
CA LYS A 172 9.98 -9.67 -9.34
C LYS A 172 8.67 -9.83 -8.55
N THR A 173 8.16 -8.74 -7.97
CA THR A 173 6.91 -8.76 -7.21
C THR A 173 5.67 -8.64 -8.11
N LEU A 174 5.82 -8.13 -9.34
CA LEU A 174 4.72 -7.81 -10.24
C LEU A 174 3.89 -9.03 -10.65
N ALA A 175 4.55 -10.12 -11.07
CA ALA A 175 3.88 -11.32 -11.56
C ALA A 175 2.89 -11.92 -10.55
N SER A 176 3.21 -11.90 -9.25
CA SER A 176 2.32 -12.40 -8.20
C SER A 176 1.04 -11.55 -8.09
N GLN A 177 1.17 -10.22 -8.31
CA GLN A 177 0.02 -9.31 -8.26
C GLN A 177 -0.89 -9.49 -9.48
N ILE A 178 -0.33 -9.64 -10.67
CA ILE A 178 -1.12 -9.93 -11.88
C ILE A 178 -1.91 -11.22 -11.70
N ARG A 179 -1.26 -12.28 -11.22
CA ARG A 179 -1.94 -13.54 -10.90
C ARG A 179 -3.06 -13.34 -9.89
N LYS A 180 -2.81 -12.60 -8.80
CA LYS A 180 -3.81 -12.28 -7.78
C LYS A 180 -5.04 -11.59 -8.38
N VAL A 181 -4.83 -10.60 -9.24
CA VAL A 181 -5.90 -9.84 -9.91
C VAL A 181 -6.71 -10.72 -10.86
N LYS A 182 -6.05 -11.55 -11.65
CA LYS A 182 -6.70 -12.42 -12.63
C LYS A 182 -7.41 -13.61 -11.98
N GLU A 183 -6.72 -14.33 -11.10
CA GLU A 183 -7.22 -15.62 -10.56
C GLU A 183 -8.09 -15.43 -9.33
N ARG A 184 -7.69 -14.55 -8.39
CA ARG A 184 -8.42 -14.37 -7.13
C ARG A 184 -9.52 -13.32 -7.22
N PHE A 185 -9.24 -12.17 -7.85
CA PHE A 185 -10.24 -11.11 -8.02
C PHE A 185 -11.08 -11.26 -9.27
N ARG A 186 -10.67 -12.16 -10.20
CA ARG A 186 -11.40 -12.54 -11.43
C ARG A 186 -11.69 -11.37 -12.36
N LEU A 187 -10.75 -10.42 -12.45
CA LEU A 187 -10.89 -9.33 -13.41
C LEU A 187 -10.40 -9.78 -14.78
N GLU A 188 -11.25 -9.60 -15.80
CA GLU A 188 -10.93 -9.97 -17.19
C GLU A 188 -10.01 -8.92 -17.83
N ARG A 189 -10.24 -7.65 -17.56
CA ARG A 189 -9.44 -6.53 -18.07
C ARG A 189 -8.98 -5.62 -16.95
N VAL A 190 -7.70 -5.25 -16.98
CA VAL A 190 -7.11 -4.32 -16.03
C VAL A 190 -6.02 -3.51 -16.70
N VAL A 191 -5.80 -2.28 -16.23
CA VAL A 191 -4.65 -1.46 -16.60
C VAL A 191 -3.77 -1.30 -15.37
N VAL A 192 -2.59 -1.88 -15.40
CA VAL A 192 -1.63 -1.82 -14.29
C VAL A 192 -0.83 -0.53 -14.38
N VAL A 193 -0.86 0.26 -13.31
CA VAL A 193 -0.06 1.49 -13.22
C VAL A 193 1.06 1.28 -12.21
N GLY A 194 2.28 1.48 -12.65
CA GLY A 194 3.47 1.35 -11.80
C GLY A 194 4.62 2.22 -12.31
N ASP A 195 5.59 2.44 -11.47
CA ASP A 195 6.75 3.24 -11.82
C ASP A 195 7.70 2.50 -12.79
N ARG A 196 8.66 3.23 -13.35
CA ARG A 196 9.67 2.70 -14.29
C ARG A 196 10.65 1.71 -13.67
N GLY A 197 10.73 1.63 -12.35
CA GLY A 197 11.55 0.67 -11.61
C GLY A 197 10.86 -0.67 -11.49
N LEU A 198 9.55 -0.64 -11.38
CA LEU A 198 8.68 -1.80 -11.22
C LEU A 198 8.29 -2.42 -12.57
N ILE A 199 7.69 -1.62 -13.48
CA ILE A 199 7.27 -2.05 -14.82
C ILE A 199 8.41 -1.77 -15.81
N THR A 200 9.34 -2.71 -15.89
CA THR A 200 10.48 -2.66 -16.84
C THR A 200 10.12 -3.33 -18.15
N ALA A 201 10.87 -3.06 -19.23
CA ALA A 201 10.65 -3.69 -20.52
C ALA A 201 10.60 -5.23 -20.43
N SER A 202 11.50 -5.85 -19.65
CA SER A 202 11.47 -7.31 -19.45
C SER A 202 10.19 -7.76 -18.72
N ARG A 203 9.69 -6.98 -17.78
CA ARG A 203 8.44 -7.33 -17.07
C ARG A 203 7.21 -7.15 -17.96
N ILE A 204 7.23 -6.18 -18.87
CA ILE A 204 6.19 -6.03 -19.89
C ILE A 204 6.14 -7.32 -20.71
N THR A 205 7.27 -7.72 -21.31
CA THR A 205 7.32 -8.90 -22.18
C THR A 205 7.07 -10.22 -21.43
N ASP A 206 7.61 -10.37 -20.20
CA ASP A 206 7.53 -11.63 -19.47
C ASP A 206 6.23 -11.83 -18.69
N ASP A 207 5.68 -10.73 -18.11
CA ASP A 207 4.63 -10.82 -17.09
C ASP A 207 3.30 -10.16 -17.52
N LEU A 208 3.29 -9.19 -18.45
CA LEU A 208 2.09 -8.45 -18.82
C LEU A 208 1.55 -8.85 -20.21
N GLU A 209 2.36 -8.76 -21.25
CA GLU A 209 1.97 -9.12 -22.63
C GLU A 209 1.39 -10.54 -22.77
N PRO A 210 1.93 -11.57 -22.08
CA PRO A 210 1.38 -12.93 -22.19
C PRO A 210 0.01 -13.11 -21.53
N VAL A 211 -0.46 -12.13 -20.73
CA VAL A 211 -1.69 -12.26 -19.96
C VAL A 211 -2.83 -11.50 -20.65
N PRO A 212 -3.83 -12.19 -21.22
CA PRO A 212 -4.92 -11.53 -21.93
C PRO A 212 -5.68 -10.53 -21.06
N GLY A 213 -5.95 -9.35 -21.61
CA GLY A 213 -6.71 -8.29 -20.95
C GLY A 213 -5.93 -7.53 -19.87
N VAL A 214 -4.60 -7.60 -19.90
CA VAL A 214 -3.73 -6.78 -19.06
C VAL A 214 -3.05 -5.73 -19.93
N ASP A 215 -3.33 -4.47 -19.65
CA ASP A 215 -2.62 -3.32 -20.19
C ASP A 215 -1.78 -2.65 -19.09
N TRP A 216 -0.93 -1.70 -19.45
CA TRP A 216 -0.06 -1.03 -18.48
C TRP A 216 0.12 0.46 -18.76
N ILE A 217 0.44 1.19 -17.71
CA ILE A 217 0.91 2.58 -17.75
C ILE A 217 2.18 2.65 -16.90
N THR A 218 3.28 3.05 -17.52
CA THR A 218 4.55 3.26 -16.83
C THR A 218 5.32 4.42 -17.42
N ALA A 219 6.45 4.81 -16.83
CA ALA A 219 7.31 5.86 -17.34
C ALA A 219 8.56 5.28 -17.99
N LEU A 220 9.02 5.91 -19.06
CA LEU A 220 10.29 5.58 -19.70
C LEU A 220 11.48 6.01 -18.82
N ARG A 221 12.56 5.23 -18.87
CA ARG A 221 13.84 5.60 -18.25
C ARG A 221 14.57 6.68 -19.05
N ALA A 222 15.37 7.47 -18.38
CA ALA A 222 16.10 8.59 -19.00
C ALA A 222 16.88 8.24 -20.29
N PRO A 223 17.56 7.08 -20.42
CA PRO A 223 18.22 6.70 -21.67
C PRO A 223 17.25 6.52 -22.84
N ALA A 224 16.06 5.94 -22.60
CA ALA A 224 15.04 5.77 -23.63
C ALA A 224 14.46 7.13 -24.07
N ILE A 225 14.23 8.04 -23.13
CA ILE A 225 13.79 9.42 -23.43
C ILE A 225 14.83 10.15 -24.27
N ARG A 226 16.14 10.04 -23.95
CA ARG A 226 17.22 10.62 -24.78
C ARG A 226 17.20 10.10 -26.21
N LYS A 227 17.05 8.79 -26.39
CA LYS A 227 16.98 8.17 -27.72
C LYS A 227 15.82 8.72 -28.57
N LEU A 228 14.66 8.96 -27.94
CA LEU A 228 13.51 9.61 -28.62
C LEU A 228 13.83 11.08 -28.99
N ALA A 229 14.53 11.81 -28.14
CA ALA A 229 14.97 13.18 -28.41
C ALA A 229 15.99 13.26 -29.55
N GLU A 230 17.00 12.38 -29.55
CA GLU A 230 18.03 12.27 -30.61
C GLU A 230 17.43 11.94 -31.99
N ARG A 231 16.29 11.24 -32.01
CA ARG A 231 15.53 10.96 -33.25
C ARG A 231 14.57 12.07 -33.66
N ASN A 232 14.62 13.25 -33.01
CA ASN A 232 13.74 14.39 -33.26
C ASN A 232 12.24 14.09 -33.08
N LEU A 233 11.87 13.06 -32.28
CA LEU A 233 10.49 12.74 -31.98
C LEU A 233 9.88 13.63 -30.89
N LEU A 234 10.71 14.39 -30.17
CA LEU A 234 10.30 15.32 -29.11
C LEU A 234 10.48 16.77 -29.61
N GLN A 235 9.48 17.29 -30.29
CA GLN A 235 9.49 18.67 -30.78
C GLN A 235 8.57 19.57 -29.96
N MET A 236 9.01 20.77 -29.62
CA MET A 236 8.26 21.73 -28.81
C MET A 236 6.90 22.11 -29.41
N SER A 237 6.78 22.09 -30.73
CA SER A 237 5.54 22.39 -31.48
C SER A 237 4.45 21.32 -31.30
N LEU A 238 4.78 20.13 -30.76
CA LEU A 238 3.83 19.04 -30.55
C LEU A 238 3.02 19.17 -29.24
N PHE A 239 3.48 20.02 -28.31
CA PHE A 239 2.84 20.13 -27.00
C PHE A 239 1.55 20.94 -27.05
N ASP A 240 0.50 20.43 -26.44
CA ASP A 240 -0.78 21.12 -26.27
C ASP A 240 -0.73 22.16 -25.15
N LYS A 241 -1.88 22.84 -24.90
CA LYS A 241 -2.00 23.82 -23.82
C LYS A 241 -1.78 23.27 -22.41
N ARG A 242 -1.78 21.94 -22.24
CA ARG A 242 -1.53 21.23 -20.97
C ARG A 242 -0.10 20.72 -20.87
N ASP A 243 0.78 21.15 -21.79
CA ASP A 243 2.14 20.63 -21.91
C ASP A 243 2.21 19.10 -22.16
N LEU A 244 1.23 18.55 -22.88
CA LEU A 244 1.15 17.16 -23.28
C LEU A 244 1.31 17.01 -24.79
N ALA A 245 2.01 15.93 -25.19
CA ALA A 245 2.08 15.52 -26.58
C ALA A 245 1.98 13.99 -26.67
N GLU A 246 1.21 13.49 -27.63
CA GLU A 246 1.22 12.08 -28.01
C GLU A 246 2.18 11.88 -29.18
N ILE A 247 3.11 10.94 -29.05
CA ILE A 247 4.07 10.61 -30.09
C ILE A 247 4.02 9.11 -30.41
N ARG A 248 4.52 8.74 -31.57
CA ARG A 248 4.70 7.34 -31.98
C ARG A 248 6.19 7.08 -32.24
N SER A 249 6.63 5.89 -31.92
CA SER A 249 8.00 5.46 -32.18
C SER A 249 8.02 4.00 -32.67
N PRO A 250 8.87 3.68 -33.67
CA PRO A 250 9.07 2.28 -34.09
C PRO A 250 9.65 1.37 -32.98
N ASP A 251 10.26 1.95 -31.96
CA ASP A 251 10.77 1.19 -30.82
C ASP A 251 9.64 0.73 -29.86
N TYR A 252 8.42 1.28 -30.03
CA TYR A 252 7.21 1.01 -29.24
C TYR A 252 6.00 0.91 -30.17
N PRO A 253 5.91 -0.14 -31.01
CA PRO A 253 4.95 -0.20 -32.13
C PRO A 253 3.49 -0.19 -31.70
N ASP A 254 3.16 -0.82 -30.60
CA ASP A 254 1.80 -0.98 -30.11
C ASP A 254 1.49 -0.13 -28.86
N GLU A 255 2.42 0.74 -28.48
CA GLU A 255 2.29 1.59 -27.30
C GLU A 255 1.97 3.05 -27.64
N ARG A 256 1.17 3.67 -26.79
CA ARG A 256 0.93 5.12 -26.80
C ARG A 256 1.96 5.81 -25.93
N LEU A 257 2.79 6.64 -26.51
CA LEU A 257 3.78 7.42 -25.78
C LEU A 257 3.22 8.82 -25.51
N ILE A 258 3.01 9.14 -24.23
CA ILE A 258 2.56 10.47 -23.81
C ILE A 258 3.75 11.20 -23.18
N VAL A 259 4.14 12.32 -23.77
CA VAL A 259 5.21 13.16 -23.27
C VAL A 259 4.62 14.33 -22.50
N CYS A 260 5.11 14.53 -21.28
CA CYS A 260 4.75 15.68 -20.44
C CYS A 260 5.94 16.64 -20.36
N ARG A 261 5.74 17.91 -20.67
CA ARG A 261 6.70 18.96 -20.40
C ARG A 261 6.46 19.51 -19.00
N ASN A 262 7.49 19.56 -18.18
CA ASN A 262 7.43 20.22 -16.88
C ASN A 262 8.32 21.47 -16.90
N PRO A 263 7.74 22.68 -17.08
CA PRO A 263 8.49 23.92 -17.17
C PRO A 263 9.25 24.24 -15.88
N LEU A 264 8.72 23.92 -14.71
CA LEU A 264 9.38 24.16 -13.42
C LEU A 264 10.66 23.35 -13.27
N LEU A 265 10.64 22.06 -13.62
CA LEU A 265 11.84 21.21 -13.63
C LEU A 265 12.86 21.63 -14.70
N ALA A 266 12.40 22.18 -15.82
CA ALA A 266 13.29 22.70 -16.86
C ALA A 266 14.06 23.95 -16.37
N GLU A 267 13.38 24.84 -15.66
CA GLU A 267 13.99 26.03 -15.06
C GLU A 267 15.00 25.68 -13.97
N ASP A 268 14.67 24.75 -13.06
CA ASP A 268 15.55 24.31 -11.99
C ASP A 268 16.83 23.66 -12.54
N ARG A 269 16.71 22.84 -13.59
CA ARG A 269 17.87 22.21 -14.26
C ARG A 269 18.70 23.22 -15.09
N ALA A 270 18.12 24.29 -15.54
CA ALA A 270 18.85 25.35 -16.23
C ALA A 270 19.63 26.25 -15.26
N ARG A 271 19.27 26.28 -13.99
CA ARG A 271 19.97 27.00 -12.91
C ARG A 271 21.08 26.21 -12.23
N SER A 272 21.14 24.89 -12.46
CA SER A 272 22.17 23.96 -11.93
C SER A 272 23.31 23.83 -12.92
#